data_b2b3cb51d3a3da2444b7cfe21b84cd39
#
_entry.id   b2b3cb51d3a3da2444b7cfe21b84cd39
#
_cell.length_a   1.000
_cell.length_b   1.000
_cell.length_c   1.000
_cell.angle_alpha   90.00
_cell.angle_beta   90.00
_cell.angle_gamma   90.00
#
_symmetry.space_group_name_H-M   'P 1'
#
loop_
_entity.id
_entity.type
_entity.pdbx_description
1 polymer ?
#
loop_
_entity_poly.entity_id
_entity_poly.type
_entity_poly.pdbx_seq_one_letter_code
_entity_poly.pdbx_strand_id
1 'polypeptide(L)'
;MKKIKANIQAADTSMYKYPYQNLSLVDMDGEIWRPAPGLEGYVMVSNLGRIKRLAREDYRLNGQIQTLEEMIMTQKIKKRRTKSGVSDFFSPTFSVMIQKNRKLFTVSRMVYSAFVERLDPAKKNKQLILHKDMDGFNNRVENLYLATNKELSDRNFKLGIIPELDEKSMASYIKPVSQYNLSGEFLRTYPSINEAGRQTGVNSANIINAAKGKQLHTGGFIWRYGKSTQKLNSQLNNFPPKTRIPINQYGSNNQLIGAFYNVRRAAKQMQFTDFEYDQLRKLLKIGKGITQFKGYTWKYATL
;
A
#
# COMPACT_ATOMS: atom_id res chain seq x y z
N MET A 1 39.69 31.66 -36.92
CA MET A 1 38.31 31.05 -36.96
C MET A 1 38.36 29.86 -37.89
N LYS A 2 38.54 28.63 -37.36
CA LYS A 2 38.43 27.38 -38.14
C LYS A 2 37.07 26.75 -37.82
N LYS A 3 36.17 26.77 -38.82
CA LYS A 3 34.92 26.01 -38.76
C LYS A 3 35.24 24.53 -38.90
N ILE A 4 35.15 23.78 -37.82
CA ILE A 4 35.13 22.31 -37.89
C ILE A 4 33.70 21.95 -38.30
N LYS A 5 33.54 21.62 -39.59
CA LYS A 5 32.37 20.89 -40.05
C LYS A 5 32.47 19.47 -39.50
N ALA A 6 31.70 19.15 -38.44
CA ALA A 6 31.56 17.78 -38.02
C ALA A 6 30.78 17.02 -39.10
N ASN A 7 31.44 16.04 -39.71
CA ASN A 7 30.78 15.04 -40.56
C ASN A 7 29.84 14.22 -39.62
N ILE A 8 28.54 14.49 -39.74
CA ILE A 8 27.53 13.70 -39.04
C ILE A 8 27.33 12.45 -39.88
N GLN A 9 28.14 11.41 -39.63
CA GLN A 9 27.85 10.06 -40.09
C GLN A 9 26.65 9.57 -39.24
N ALA A 10 25.65 8.95 -39.89
CA ALA A 10 24.57 8.25 -39.22
C ALA A 10 25.21 7.27 -38.21
N ALA A 11 24.85 7.41 -36.94
CA ALA A 11 25.40 6.56 -35.90
C ALA A 11 25.01 5.11 -36.20
N ASP A 12 26.01 4.23 -36.35
CA ASP A 12 25.80 2.80 -36.47
C ASP A 12 25.03 2.29 -35.24
N THR A 13 23.73 2.05 -35.41
CA THR A 13 22.83 1.62 -34.34
C THR A 13 23.05 0.18 -33.92
N SER A 14 23.82 -0.59 -34.67
CA SER A 14 24.15 -2.00 -34.40
C SER A 14 25.06 -2.20 -33.17
N MET A 15 25.75 -1.13 -32.73
CA MET A 15 26.72 -1.19 -31.63
C MET A 15 26.09 -1.17 -30.24
N TYR A 16 24.79 -0.80 -30.09
CA TYR A 16 24.15 -0.64 -28.80
C TYR A 16 23.06 -1.69 -28.59
N LYS A 17 23.15 -2.44 -27.49
CA LYS A 17 22.12 -3.42 -27.13
C LYS A 17 20.75 -2.78 -26.89
N TYR A 18 20.74 -1.57 -26.32
CA TYR A 18 19.52 -0.82 -26.01
C TYR A 18 19.62 0.62 -26.53
N PRO A 19 18.51 1.20 -27.05
CA PRO A 19 18.50 2.57 -27.60
C PRO A 19 19.03 3.65 -26.65
N TYR A 20 18.74 3.55 -25.36
CA TYR A 20 19.16 4.56 -24.37
C TYR A 20 20.68 4.68 -24.18
N GLN A 21 21.46 3.72 -24.67
CA GLN A 21 22.93 3.76 -24.63
C GLN A 21 23.50 4.71 -25.70
N ASN A 22 22.73 4.97 -26.75
CA ASN A 22 23.11 5.92 -27.77
C ASN A 22 22.86 7.36 -27.30
N LEU A 23 23.93 8.11 -27.03
CA LEU A 23 23.89 9.50 -26.55
C LEU A 23 23.97 10.54 -27.67
N SER A 24 23.98 10.11 -28.95
CA SER A 24 23.94 11.03 -30.09
C SER A 24 22.62 11.81 -30.13
N LEU A 25 22.67 13.09 -30.53
CA LEU A 25 21.48 13.90 -30.78
C LEU A 25 20.78 13.52 -32.10
N VAL A 26 21.43 12.74 -32.94
CA VAL A 26 20.82 12.24 -34.18
C VAL A 26 19.73 11.25 -33.82
N ASP A 27 18.56 11.42 -34.42
CA ASP A 27 17.44 10.52 -34.22
C ASP A 27 17.75 9.13 -34.79
N MET A 28 17.29 8.11 -34.09
CA MET A 28 17.39 6.71 -34.54
C MET A 28 16.23 6.43 -35.52
N ASP A 29 16.37 5.39 -36.30
CA ASP A 29 15.32 4.96 -37.25
C ASP A 29 13.99 4.72 -36.51
N GLY A 30 12.92 5.32 -36.99
CA GLY A 30 11.58 5.29 -36.39
C GLY A 30 11.45 5.98 -35.04
N GLU A 31 12.44 6.78 -34.61
CA GLU A 31 12.37 7.49 -33.33
C GLU A 31 11.43 8.69 -33.39
N ILE A 32 10.52 8.76 -32.43
CA ILE A 32 9.56 9.84 -32.25
C ILE A 32 9.73 10.43 -30.85
N TRP A 33 9.75 11.76 -30.76
CA TRP A 33 9.90 12.49 -29.51
C TRP A 33 8.59 13.15 -29.07
N ARG A 34 8.27 13.04 -27.76
CA ARG A 34 7.15 13.76 -27.14
C ARG A 34 7.62 14.47 -25.88
N PRO A 35 6.99 15.61 -25.48
CA PRO A 35 7.25 16.22 -24.20
C PRO A 35 7.01 15.23 -23.06
N ALA A 36 7.94 15.18 -22.10
CA ALA A 36 7.77 14.32 -20.92
C ALA A 36 6.67 14.89 -20.01
N PRO A 37 5.60 14.11 -19.70
CA PRO A 37 4.48 14.60 -18.90
C PRO A 37 4.89 15.10 -17.52
N GLY A 38 4.55 16.38 -17.23
CA GLY A 38 4.96 17.09 -16.01
C GLY A 38 6.39 17.61 -16.03
N LEU A 39 7.06 17.56 -17.19
CA LEU A 39 8.39 18.10 -17.46
C LEU A 39 8.43 18.84 -18.81
N GLU A 40 7.29 19.30 -19.26
CA GLU A 40 7.13 20.07 -20.49
C GLU A 40 8.10 21.28 -20.47
N GLY A 41 8.82 21.52 -21.57
CA GLY A 41 9.87 22.54 -21.66
C GLY A 41 11.22 22.18 -21.04
N TYR A 42 11.33 21.07 -20.31
CA TYR A 42 12.58 20.59 -19.71
C TYR A 42 13.14 19.37 -20.42
N VAL A 43 12.27 18.42 -20.77
CA VAL A 43 12.65 17.09 -21.22
C VAL A 43 11.69 16.57 -22.28
N MET A 44 12.25 15.95 -23.32
CA MET A 44 11.53 15.12 -24.28
C MET A 44 11.84 13.65 -24.00
N VAL A 45 10.89 12.79 -24.27
CA VAL A 45 11.03 11.34 -24.18
C VAL A 45 10.76 10.69 -25.53
N SER A 46 11.58 9.72 -25.92
CA SER A 46 11.42 9.01 -27.18
C SER A 46 10.61 7.73 -27.00
N ASN A 47 9.91 7.30 -28.06
CA ASN A 47 9.23 6.01 -28.13
C ASN A 47 10.19 4.83 -27.96
N LEU A 48 11.48 5.02 -28.16
CA LEU A 48 12.54 4.02 -27.99
C LEU A 48 13.14 4.03 -26.57
N GLY A 49 12.71 4.93 -25.68
CA GLY A 49 13.18 5.02 -24.30
C GLY A 49 14.40 5.90 -24.09
N ARG A 50 14.81 6.72 -25.08
CA ARG A 50 15.83 7.76 -24.88
C ARG A 50 15.21 8.98 -24.21
N ILE A 51 16.00 9.73 -23.48
CA ILE A 51 15.59 10.96 -22.76
C ILE A 51 16.47 12.10 -23.25
N LYS A 52 15.85 13.16 -23.72
CA LYS A 52 16.51 14.37 -24.24
C LYS A 52 16.23 15.54 -23.32
N ARG A 53 17.26 16.18 -22.77
CA ARG A 53 17.16 17.47 -22.11
C ARG A 53 17.09 18.55 -23.18
N LEU A 54 16.14 19.46 -23.05
CA LEU A 54 16.05 20.63 -23.93
C LEU A 54 17.05 21.71 -23.53
N ALA A 55 17.52 22.45 -24.50
CA ALA A 55 18.29 23.66 -24.27
C ALA A 55 17.44 24.69 -23.52
N ARG A 56 17.99 25.29 -22.48
CA ARG A 56 17.33 26.33 -21.69
C ARG A 56 18.32 27.14 -20.86
N GLU A 57 17.90 28.30 -20.43
CA GLU A 57 18.56 29.01 -19.35
C GLU A 57 18.02 28.58 -17.99
N ASP A 58 18.91 28.43 -17.03
CA ASP A 58 18.57 28.07 -15.65
C ASP A 58 19.33 28.99 -14.67
N TYR A 59 18.72 29.29 -13.52
CA TYR A 59 19.30 30.18 -12.52
C TYR A 59 19.98 29.36 -11.43
N ARG A 60 21.27 29.61 -11.23
CA ARG A 60 22.01 29.04 -10.10
C ARG A 60 21.59 29.70 -8.78
N LEU A 61 21.95 29.06 -7.67
CA LEU A 61 21.67 29.57 -6.31
C LEU A 61 22.24 30.98 -6.06
N ASN A 62 23.36 31.31 -6.71
CA ASN A 62 24.03 32.61 -6.63
C ASN A 62 23.49 33.69 -7.59
N GLY A 63 22.37 33.41 -8.28
CA GLY A 63 21.76 34.32 -9.25
C GLY A 63 22.37 34.31 -10.63
N GLN A 64 23.46 33.56 -10.87
CA GLN A 64 24.07 33.47 -12.20
C GLN A 64 23.18 32.66 -13.15
N ILE A 65 23.07 33.12 -14.38
CA ILE A 65 22.39 32.40 -15.47
C ILE A 65 23.36 31.33 -15.99
N GLN A 66 22.86 30.12 -16.10
CA GLN A 66 23.56 29.01 -16.74
C GLN A 66 22.78 28.56 -17.96
N THR A 67 23.38 28.63 -19.13
CA THR A 67 22.83 28.04 -20.35
C THR A 67 23.07 26.53 -20.32
N LEU A 68 22.00 25.75 -20.45
CA LEU A 68 22.03 24.32 -20.58
C LEU A 68 21.79 23.94 -22.04
N GLU A 69 22.76 23.26 -22.63
CA GLU A 69 22.64 22.79 -24.00
C GLU A 69 21.71 21.56 -24.10
N GLU A 70 21.10 21.37 -25.27
CA GLU A 70 20.38 20.14 -25.61
C GLU A 70 21.32 18.95 -25.56
N MET A 71 20.86 17.84 -24.95
CA MET A 71 21.64 16.61 -24.91
C MET A 71 20.77 15.40 -24.61
N ILE A 72 21.21 14.22 -25.09
CA ILE A 72 20.64 12.96 -24.62
C ILE A 72 21.18 12.66 -23.21
N MET A 73 20.28 12.43 -22.30
CA MET A 73 20.60 12.23 -20.88
C MET A 73 21.05 10.79 -20.62
N THR A 74 22.18 10.65 -19.95
CA THR A 74 22.60 9.35 -19.42
C THR A 74 21.61 8.84 -18.39
N GLN A 75 21.16 7.60 -18.56
CA GLN A 75 20.24 6.94 -17.64
C GLN A 75 21.01 6.15 -16.59
N LYS A 76 20.61 6.30 -15.33
CA LYS A 76 21.16 5.53 -14.21
C LYS A 76 20.33 4.29 -13.97
N ILE A 77 20.97 3.16 -13.81
CA ILE A 77 20.29 1.90 -13.55
C ILE A 77 20.01 1.78 -12.05
N LYS A 78 18.73 1.77 -11.68
CA LYS A 78 18.31 1.47 -10.32
C LYS A 78 18.11 -0.03 -10.17
N LYS A 79 18.92 -0.64 -9.32
CA LYS A 79 18.78 -2.04 -8.92
C LYS A 79 17.83 -2.14 -7.73
N ARG A 80 16.88 -3.04 -7.79
CA ARG A 80 16.00 -3.42 -6.66
C ARG A 80 16.12 -4.91 -6.44
N ARG A 81 16.43 -5.31 -5.21
CA ARG A 81 16.43 -6.71 -4.80
C ARG A 81 15.05 -7.08 -4.29
N THR A 82 14.54 -8.26 -4.64
CA THR A 82 13.34 -8.82 -4.03
C THR A 82 13.56 -9.05 -2.54
N LYS A 83 12.48 -9.04 -1.75
CA LYS A 83 12.57 -9.39 -0.31
C LYS A 83 13.10 -10.80 -0.08
N SER A 84 12.84 -11.71 -1.02
CA SER A 84 13.35 -13.10 -0.99
C SER A 84 14.81 -13.21 -1.40
N GLY A 85 15.43 -12.15 -1.96
CA GLY A 85 16.81 -12.18 -2.45
C GLY A 85 17.03 -12.99 -3.74
N VAL A 86 15.96 -13.56 -4.30
CA VAL A 86 16.05 -14.51 -5.44
C VAL A 86 16.30 -13.82 -6.76
N SER A 87 15.88 -12.58 -6.94
CA SER A 87 16.13 -11.85 -8.19
C SER A 87 16.30 -10.35 -7.99
N ASP A 88 17.06 -9.75 -8.92
CA ASP A 88 17.28 -8.33 -9.01
C ASP A 88 16.45 -7.76 -10.16
N PHE A 89 15.76 -6.65 -9.89
CA PHE A 89 15.08 -5.88 -10.92
C PHE A 89 15.88 -4.63 -11.26
N PHE A 90 16.05 -4.39 -12.54
CA PHE A 90 16.75 -3.23 -13.05
C PHE A 90 15.75 -2.26 -13.69
N SER A 91 15.90 -0.98 -13.41
CA SER A 91 15.03 0.06 -13.97
C SER A 91 15.88 1.26 -14.34
N PRO A 92 15.98 1.61 -15.63
CA PRO A 92 16.60 2.86 -16.07
C PRO A 92 15.83 4.05 -15.49
N THR A 93 16.60 5.01 -14.98
CA THR A 93 16.07 6.24 -14.35
C THR A 93 16.88 7.43 -14.81
N PHE A 94 16.26 8.60 -14.84
CA PHE A 94 16.92 9.88 -15.07
C PHE A 94 16.50 10.90 -14.02
N SER A 95 17.28 11.96 -13.86
CA SER A 95 16.97 13.01 -12.88
C SER A 95 17.04 14.38 -13.52
N VAL A 96 16.09 15.24 -13.14
CA VAL A 96 16.01 16.62 -13.60
C VAL A 96 16.01 17.55 -12.40
N MET A 97 16.73 18.68 -12.51
CA MET A 97 16.61 19.78 -11.55
C MET A 97 15.41 20.63 -11.92
N ILE A 98 14.47 20.80 -11.01
CA ILE A 98 13.30 21.66 -11.17
C ILE A 98 13.21 22.52 -9.91
N GLN A 99 13.24 23.85 -10.09
CA GLN A 99 13.17 24.79 -8.96
C GLN A 99 14.12 24.40 -7.82
N LYS A 100 15.39 24.15 -8.17
CA LYS A 100 16.47 23.77 -7.23
C LYS A 100 16.30 22.40 -6.56
N ASN A 101 15.26 21.63 -6.89
CA ASN A 101 15.02 20.30 -6.37
C ASN A 101 15.34 19.24 -7.43
N ARG A 102 16.13 18.22 -7.02
CA ARG A 102 16.42 17.08 -7.88
C ARG A 102 15.28 16.07 -7.82
N LYS A 103 14.59 15.87 -8.94
CA LYS A 103 13.54 14.87 -9.07
C LYS A 103 14.02 13.68 -9.90
N LEU A 104 13.72 12.46 -9.43
CA LEU A 104 14.09 11.21 -10.09
C LEU A 104 12.85 10.56 -10.72
N PHE A 105 13.00 10.15 -11.99
CA PHE A 105 11.94 9.55 -12.79
C PHE A 105 12.36 8.20 -13.33
N THR A 106 11.40 7.27 -13.48
CA THR A 106 11.61 5.97 -14.13
C THR A 106 11.27 6.10 -15.61
N VAL A 107 12.16 5.63 -16.47
CA VAL A 107 12.04 5.79 -17.93
C VAL A 107 10.77 5.11 -18.46
N SER A 108 10.52 3.83 -18.11
CA SER A 108 9.33 3.09 -18.56
C SER A 108 8.02 3.85 -18.27
N ARG A 109 7.88 4.44 -17.09
CA ARG A 109 6.69 5.23 -16.73
C ARG A 109 6.56 6.51 -17.57
N MET A 110 7.69 7.15 -17.88
CA MET A 110 7.71 8.37 -18.69
C MET A 110 7.33 8.06 -20.14
N VAL A 111 7.92 7.01 -20.73
CA VAL A 111 7.59 6.55 -22.08
C VAL A 111 6.10 6.19 -22.16
N TYR A 112 5.62 5.34 -21.25
CA TYR A 112 4.22 4.93 -21.23
C TYR A 112 3.29 6.16 -21.10
N SER A 113 3.62 7.06 -20.19
CA SER A 113 2.80 8.25 -19.92
C SER A 113 2.76 9.26 -21.09
N ALA A 114 3.82 9.33 -21.89
CA ALA A 114 3.90 10.23 -23.04
C ALA A 114 3.25 9.64 -24.30
N PHE A 115 3.28 8.32 -24.49
CA PHE A 115 2.91 7.70 -25.76
C PHE A 115 1.61 6.88 -25.71
N VAL A 116 1.22 6.36 -24.53
CA VAL A 116 0.05 5.51 -24.39
C VAL A 116 -1.06 6.21 -23.62
N GLU A 117 -0.85 6.44 -22.34
CA GLU A 117 -1.86 7.04 -21.46
C GLU A 117 -1.17 7.83 -20.34
N ARG A 118 -1.62 9.06 -20.09
CA ARG A 118 -1.08 9.90 -19.01
C ARG A 118 -1.35 9.28 -17.65
N LEU A 119 -0.27 8.93 -16.96
CA LEU A 119 -0.33 8.33 -15.63
C LEU A 119 -0.62 9.38 -14.56
N ASP A 120 -1.51 9.04 -13.62
CA ASP A 120 -1.82 9.86 -12.46
C ASP A 120 -0.69 9.77 -11.42
N PRO A 121 0.00 10.87 -11.08
CA PRO A 121 1.05 10.88 -10.07
C PRO A 121 0.57 10.41 -8.69
N ALA A 122 -0.70 10.68 -8.34
CA ALA A 122 -1.30 10.28 -7.06
C ALA A 122 -1.52 8.77 -6.97
N LYS A 123 -1.67 8.08 -8.10
CA LYS A 123 -1.89 6.63 -8.19
C LYS A 123 -0.60 5.84 -8.48
N LYS A 124 0.57 6.41 -8.24
CA LYS A 124 1.88 5.81 -8.60
C LYS A 124 2.03 4.35 -8.19
N ASN A 125 1.54 3.96 -7.02
CA ASN A 125 1.65 2.59 -6.51
C ASN A 125 0.58 1.63 -7.05
N LYS A 126 -0.44 2.14 -7.74
CA LYS A 126 -1.54 1.34 -8.31
C LYS A 126 -1.43 1.17 -9.81
N GLN A 127 -0.64 2.02 -10.48
CA GLN A 127 -0.38 1.97 -11.92
C GLN A 127 1.00 1.39 -12.16
N LEU A 128 1.06 0.10 -12.40
CA LEU A 128 2.31 -0.66 -12.60
C LEU A 128 2.60 -0.74 -14.09
N ILE A 129 3.77 -0.25 -14.50
CA ILE A 129 4.23 -0.42 -15.88
C ILE A 129 5.21 -1.60 -15.92
N LEU A 130 4.87 -2.60 -16.71
CA LEU A 130 5.68 -3.79 -16.91
C LEU A 130 6.15 -3.89 -18.36
N HIS A 131 7.16 -4.75 -18.59
CA HIS A 131 7.77 -5.03 -19.89
C HIS A 131 7.27 -6.39 -20.38
N LYS A 132 6.79 -6.47 -21.62
CA LYS A 132 6.26 -7.71 -22.24
C LYS A 132 7.34 -8.79 -22.34
N ASP A 133 8.56 -8.38 -22.70
CA ASP A 133 9.72 -9.28 -22.82
C ASP A 133 10.42 -9.58 -21.47
N MET A 134 9.90 -9.02 -20.37
CA MET A 134 10.47 -9.12 -19.01
C MET A 134 11.84 -8.43 -18.84
N ASP A 135 12.37 -7.74 -19.84
CA ASP A 135 13.61 -7.00 -19.76
C ASP A 135 13.37 -5.54 -19.34
N GLY A 136 13.76 -5.20 -18.12
CA GLY A 136 13.62 -3.84 -17.56
C GLY A 136 14.45 -2.76 -18.28
N PHE A 137 15.38 -3.16 -19.14
CA PHE A 137 16.19 -2.23 -19.94
C PHE A 137 15.53 -1.85 -21.27
N ASN A 138 14.64 -2.69 -21.80
CA ASN A 138 13.93 -2.45 -23.05
C ASN A 138 12.71 -1.58 -22.85
N ASN A 139 12.90 -0.26 -22.84
CA ASN A 139 11.85 0.72 -22.62
C ASN A 139 11.18 1.24 -23.90
N ARG A 140 11.18 0.45 -24.98
CA ARG A 140 10.41 0.76 -26.19
C ARG A 140 8.91 0.78 -25.87
N VAL A 141 8.18 1.73 -26.44
CA VAL A 141 6.75 1.92 -26.14
C VAL A 141 5.91 0.66 -26.40
N GLU A 142 6.19 -0.05 -27.49
CA GLU A 142 5.49 -1.30 -27.87
C GLU A 142 5.71 -2.44 -26.88
N ASN A 143 6.80 -2.37 -26.08
CA ASN A 143 7.14 -3.35 -25.06
C ASN A 143 6.49 -3.08 -23.69
N LEU A 144 5.91 -1.89 -23.50
CA LEU A 144 5.36 -1.45 -22.21
C LEU A 144 3.85 -1.66 -22.14
N TYR A 145 3.36 -2.04 -20.96
CA TYR A 145 1.93 -2.13 -20.69
C TYR A 145 1.60 -1.78 -19.24
N LEU A 146 0.37 -1.30 -19.02
CA LEU A 146 -0.18 -1.08 -17.69
C LEU A 146 -0.66 -2.41 -17.12
N ALA A 147 -0.10 -2.81 -16.00
CA ALA A 147 -0.36 -4.10 -15.38
C ALA A 147 -1.19 -3.98 -14.10
N THR A 148 -1.97 -5.00 -13.84
CA THR A 148 -2.65 -5.22 -12.56
C THR A 148 -1.71 -5.89 -11.54
N ASN A 149 -2.08 -5.83 -10.26
CA ASN A 149 -1.36 -6.57 -9.23
C ASN A 149 -1.39 -8.10 -9.45
N LYS A 150 -2.47 -8.60 -10.06
CA LYS A 150 -2.59 -10.02 -10.43
C LYS A 150 -1.54 -10.40 -11.46
N GLU A 151 -1.44 -9.65 -12.56
CA GLU A 151 -0.45 -9.89 -13.63
C GLU A 151 0.98 -9.80 -13.11
N LEU A 152 1.27 -8.84 -12.19
CA LEU A 152 2.57 -8.78 -11.53
C LEU A 152 2.83 -10.04 -10.68
N SER A 153 1.84 -10.53 -9.96
CA SER A 153 1.95 -11.75 -9.16
C SER A 153 2.18 -12.97 -10.04
N ASP A 154 1.39 -13.14 -11.10
CA ASP A 154 1.49 -14.23 -12.06
C ASP A 154 2.87 -14.24 -12.76
N ARG A 155 3.36 -13.04 -13.14
CA ARG A 155 4.71 -12.87 -13.68
C ARG A 155 5.79 -13.31 -12.68
N ASN A 156 5.68 -12.86 -11.44
CA ASN A 156 6.66 -13.17 -10.39
C ASN A 156 6.67 -14.67 -10.07
N PHE A 157 5.52 -15.32 -10.15
CA PHE A 157 5.42 -16.77 -10.02
C PHE A 157 6.12 -17.49 -11.17
N LYS A 158 5.82 -17.10 -12.44
CA LYS A 158 6.49 -17.65 -13.63
C LYS A 158 8.00 -17.49 -13.62
N LEU A 159 8.50 -16.41 -13.02
CA LEU A 159 9.95 -16.15 -12.90
C LEU A 159 10.59 -16.86 -11.69
N GLY A 160 9.84 -17.66 -10.92
CA GLY A 160 10.33 -18.30 -9.69
C GLY A 160 10.72 -17.32 -8.58
N ILE A 161 10.29 -16.03 -8.69
CA ILE A 161 10.56 -15.01 -7.68
C ILE A 161 9.70 -15.25 -6.45
N ILE A 162 8.47 -15.71 -6.66
CA ILE A 162 7.60 -16.24 -5.61
C ILE A 162 7.81 -17.75 -5.64
N PRO A 163 8.43 -18.34 -4.62
CA PRO A 163 8.64 -19.78 -4.59
C PRO A 163 7.28 -20.49 -4.59
N GLU A 164 7.21 -21.61 -5.30
CA GLU A 164 6.11 -22.53 -5.17
C GLU A 164 6.10 -23.02 -3.72
N LEU A 165 4.96 -22.84 -3.03
CA LEU A 165 4.85 -23.26 -1.65
C LEU A 165 4.74 -24.79 -1.65
N ASP A 166 5.68 -25.47 -0.99
CA ASP A 166 5.54 -26.89 -0.72
C ASP A 166 4.32 -27.18 0.18
N GLU A 167 3.84 -28.41 0.20
CA GLU A 167 2.66 -28.81 0.97
C GLU A 167 2.78 -28.44 2.46
N LYS A 168 3.98 -28.51 3.03
CA LYS A 168 4.26 -28.20 4.42
C LYS A 168 4.13 -26.69 4.69
N SER A 169 4.64 -25.87 3.79
CA SER A 169 4.48 -24.41 3.84
C SER A 169 3.02 -24.01 3.62
N MET A 170 2.34 -24.63 2.65
CA MET A 170 0.91 -24.43 2.43
C MET A 170 0.10 -24.77 3.67
N ALA A 171 0.36 -25.92 4.33
CA ALA A 171 -0.31 -26.32 5.57
C ALA A 171 -0.09 -25.33 6.72
N SER A 172 1.07 -24.65 6.76
CA SER A 172 1.35 -23.62 7.77
C SER A 172 0.52 -22.34 7.58
N TYR A 173 0.13 -22.02 6.34
CA TYR A 173 -0.73 -20.87 6.02
C TYR A 173 -2.23 -21.19 6.17
N ILE A 174 -2.63 -22.45 5.98
CA ILE A 174 -4.00 -22.91 6.13
C ILE A 174 -4.23 -23.28 7.60
N LYS A 175 -4.70 -22.31 8.38
CA LYS A 175 -5.04 -22.54 9.79
C LYS A 175 -6.54 -22.82 9.91
N PRO A 176 -6.95 -24.04 10.26
CA PRO A 176 -8.35 -24.33 10.50
C PRO A 176 -8.87 -23.49 11.65
N VAL A 177 -10.15 -23.14 11.59
CA VAL A 177 -10.82 -22.35 12.61
C VAL A 177 -12.16 -23.01 12.96
N SER A 178 -12.41 -23.16 14.26
CA SER A 178 -13.64 -23.70 14.81
C SER A 178 -14.57 -22.58 15.25
N GLN A 179 -15.84 -22.72 14.92
CA GLN A 179 -16.94 -21.83 15.25
C GLN A 179 -17.74 -22.38 16.43
N TYR A 180 -18.08 -21.52 17.36
CA TYR A 180 -18.89 -21.84 18.54
C TYR A 180 -20.01 -20.81 18.67
N ASN A 181 -21.14 -21.22 19.25
CA ASN A 181 -22.16 -20.26 19.68
C ASN A 181 -21.68 -19.44 20.91
N LEU A 182 -22.45 -18.46 21.33
CA LEU A 182 -22.09 -17.61 22.48
C LEU A 182 -22.08 -18.36 23.82
N SER A 183 -22.73 -19.52 23.89
CA SER A 183 -22.70 -20.42 25.05
C SER A 183 -21.46 -21.34 25.07
N GLY A 184 -20.57 -21.18 24.05
CA GLY A 184 -19.35 -21.99 23.95
C GLY A 184 -19.53 -23.37 23.34
N GLU A 185 -20.71 -23.70 22.82
CA GLU A 185 -20.97 -24.98 22.17
C GLU A 185 -20.40 -24.97 20.74
N PHE A 186 -19.73 -26.08 20.39
CA PHE A 186 -19.16 -26.26 19.07
C PHE A 186 -20.24 -26.32 17.99
N LEU A 187 -20.05 -25.60 16.92
CA LEU A 187 -20.94 -25.58 15.76
C LEU A 187 -20.28 -26.27 14.55
N ARG A 188 -19.10 -25.78 14.15
CA ARG A 188 -18.44 -26.27 12.94
C ARG A 188 -16.95 -25.89 12.91
N THR A 189 -16.16 -26.69 12.17
CA THR A 189 -14.78 -26.35 11.81
C THR A 189 -14.68 -26.03 10.33
N TYR A 190 -13.96 -24.98 10.01
CA TYR A 190 -13.62 -24.57 8.65
C TYR A 190 -12.13 -24.82 8.38
N PRO A 191 -11.75 -25.22 7.15
CA PRO A 191 -10.36 -25.49 6.80
C PRO A 191 -9.50 -24.22 6.85
N SER A 192 -10.10 -23.05 6.64
CA SER A 192 -9.41 -21.76 6.73
C SER A 192 -10.37 -20.63 7.15
N ILE A 193 -9.78 -19.53 7.62
CA ILE A 193 -10.54 -18.32 7.97
C ILE A 193 -11.25 -17.71 6.76
N ASN A 194 -10.64 -17.77 5.57
CA ASN A 194 -11.26 -17.28 4.35
C ASN A 194 -12.51 -18.08 3.97
N GLU A 195 -12.46 -19.41 4.16
CA GLU A 195 -13.60 -20.28 3.96
C GLU A 195 -14.71 -20.00 4.98
N ALA A 196 -14.34 -19.84 6.26
CA ALA A 196 -15.27 -19.44 7.29
C ALA A 196 -15.95 -18.11 6.93
N GLY A 197 -15.19 -17.11 6.48
CA GLY A 197 -15.73 -15.82 6.06
C GLY A 197 -16.70 -15.93 4.87
N ARG A 198 -16.37 -16.74 3.87
CA ARG A 198 -17.24 -16.98 2.70
C ARG A 198 -18.57 -17.64 3.07
N GLN A 199 -18.52 -18.67 3.90
CA GLN A 199 -19.72 -19.43 4.27
C GLN A 199 -20.62 -18.72 5.29
N THR A 200 -20.05 -17.87 6.16
CA THR A 200 -20.82 -17.20 7.22
C THR A 200 -21.14 -15.73 6.93
N GLY A 201 -20.55 -15.15 5.88
CA GLY A 201 -20.64 -13.72 5.60
C GLY A 201 -19.88 -12.84 6.59
N VAL A 202 -19.17 -13.39 7.55
CA VAL A 202 -18.40 -12.65 8.55
C VAL A 202 -17.06 -12.24 7.97
N ASN A 203 -16.67 -10.97 8.15
CA ASN A 203 -15.40 -10.46 7.66
C ASN A 203 -14.21 -11.26 8.23
N SER A 204 -13.35 -11.79 7.36
CA SER A 204 -12.19 -12.63 7.72
C SER A 204 -11.23 -11.96 8.71
N ALA A 205 -11.03 -10.63 8.62
CA ALA A 205 -10.18 -9.88 9.55
C ALA A 205 -10.77 -9.87 10.97
N ASN A 206 -12.10 -9.82 11.09
CA ASN A 206 -12.78 -9.91 12.38
C ASN A 206 -12.70 -11.34 12.95
N ILE A 207 -12.82 -12.37 12.10
CA ILE A 207 -12.61 -13.77 12.50
C ILE A 207 -11.19 -13.96 13.04
N ILE A 208 -10.15 -13.41 12.36
CA ILE A 208 -8.77 -13.44 12.84
C ILE A 208 -8.64 -12.81 14.23
N ASN A 209 -9.25 -11.65 14.44
CA ASN A 209 -9.19 -10.96 15.73
C ASN A 209 -9.89 -11.77 16.85
N ALA A 210 -11.03 -12.37 16.55
CA ALA A 210 -11.72 -13.22 17.50
C ALA A 210 -10.93 -14.50 17.81
N ALA A 211 -10.40 -15.19 16.79
CA ALA A 211 -9.62 -16.40 16.95
C ALA A 211 -8.28 -16.17 17.70
N LYS A 212 -7.71 -14.97 17.59
CA LYS A 212 -6.53 -14.52 18.36
C LYS A 212 -6.86 -14.01 19.76
N GLY A 213 -8.14 -14.00 20.15
CA GLY A 213 -8.57 -13.47 21.45
C GLY A 213 -8.51 -11.94 21.57
N LYS A 214 -8.32 -11.20 20.47
CA LYS A 214 -8.35 -9.72 20.49
C LYS A 214 -9.77 -9.18 20.66
N GLN A 215 -10.77 -9.96 20.32
CA GLN A 215 -12.19 -9.70 20.58
C GLN A 215 -12.88 -11.00 20.97
N LEU A 216 -13.96 -10.90 21.75
CA LEU A 216 -14.65 -12.03 22.33
C LEU A 216 -15.36 -12.88 21.24
N HIS A 217 -16.10 -12.20 20.36
CA HIS A 217 -16.90 -12.82 19.30
C HIS A 217 -16.98 -11.91 18.07
N THR A 218 -17.35 -12.48 16.93
CA THR A 218 -17.73 -11.71 15.74
C THR A 218 -18.82 -12.45 14.96
N GLY A 219 -19.73 -11.72 14.34
CA GLY A 219 -20.88 -12.28 13.63
C GLY A 219 -21.84 -13.09 14.52
N GLY A 220 -21.83 -12.87 15.85
CA GLY A 220 -22.61 -13.66 16.79
C GLY A 220 -21.96 -14.99 17.19
N PHE A 221 -20.71 -15.23 16.83
CA PHE A 221 -19.99 -16.48 17.07
C PHE A 221 -18.65 -16.26 17.75
N ILE A 222 -18.23 -17.22 18.56
CA ILE A 222 -16.89 -17.33 19.11
C ILE A 222 -16.05 -18.16 18.14
N TRP A 223 -14.79 -17.74 17.94
CA TRP A 223 -13.87 -18.36 17.00
C TRP A 223 -12.58 -18.77 17.69
N ARG A 224 -12.08 -19.98 17.37
CA ARG A 224 -10.80 -20.48 17.88
C ARG A 224 -10.01 -21.16 16.77
N TYR A 225 -8.70 -20.96 16.74
CA TYR A 225 -7.84 -21.74 15.86
C TYR A 225 -7.81 -23.19 16.26
N GLY A 226 -7.72 -24.05 15.27
CA GLY A 226 -7.65 -25.52 15.46
C GLY A 226 -8.96 -26.22 15.11
N LYS A 227 -8.94 -27.54 15.27
CA LYS A 227 -10.06 -28.46 14.97
C LYS A 227 -10.72 -28.99 16.27
N SER A 228 -10.75 -28.22 17.33
CA SER A 228 -11.36 -28.65 18.59
C SER A 228 -12.88 -28.67 18.46
N THR A 229 -13.50 -29.77 18.86
CA THR A 229 -14.95 -29.96 18.95
C THR A 229 -15.45 -29.87 20.39
N GLN A 230 -14.55 -29.69 21.35
CA GLN A 230 -14.92 -29.60 22.76
C GLN A 230 -15.65 -28.30 23.06
N LYS A 231 -16.67 -28.37 23.92
CA LYS A 231 -17.35 -27.17 24.45
C LYS A 231 -16.30 -26.28 25.12
N LEU A 232 -16.32 -25.01 24.81
CA LEU A 232 -15.48 -24.04 25.49
C LEU A 232 -15.98 -23.91 26.94
N ASN A 233 -15.15 -24.34 27.88
CA ASN A 233 -15.44 -24.08 29.29
C ASN A 233 -15.65 -22.59 29.48
N SER A 234 -16.55 -22.20 30.37
CA SER A 234 -17.00 -20.83 30.64
C SER A 234 -15.94 -19.81 31.07
N GLN A 235 -14.67 -20.00 30.64
CA GLN A 235 -13.59 -19.03 30.73
C GLN A 235 -13.78 -17.83 29.78
N LEU A 236 -15.02 -17.54 29.38
CA LEU A 236 -15.42 -16.25 28.82
C LEU A 236 -15.07 -15.08 29.75
N ASN A 237 -14.83 -15.38 31.05
CA ASN A 237 -14.47 -14.40 32.07
C ASN A 237 -12.97 -13.99 32.07
N ASN A 238 -12.09 -14.67 31.33
CA ASN A 238 -10.65 -14.40 31.35
C ASN A 238 -10.14 -13.55 30.19
N PHE A 239 -11.00 -12.92 29.40
CA PHE A 239 -10.56 -11.91 28.46
C PHE A 239 -10.30 -10.61 29.20
N PRO A 240 -9.11 -10.02 29.12
CA PRO A 240 -8.91 -8.69 29.68
C PRO A 240 -9.92 -7.76 28.99
N PRO A 241 -10.72 -7.01 29.75
CA PRO A 241 -11.74 -6.14 29.22
C PRO A 241 -11.08 -4.92 28.57
N LYS A 242 -10.55 -5.06 27.35
CA LYS A 242 -9.79 -3.95 26.72
C LYS A 242 -10.65 -2.84 26.17
N THR A 243 -11.98 -2.98 25.97
CA THR A 243 -12.75 -1.84 25.40
C THR A 243 -14.26 -1.82 25.66
N ARG A 244 -14.86 -2.74 26.40
CA ARG A 244 -16.32 -2.78 26.52
C ARG A 244 -16.75 -3.16 27.95
N ILE A 245 -16.34 -2.34 28.92
CA ILE A 245 -16.81 -2.51 30.29
C ILE A 245 -18.21 -1.92 30.33
N PRO A 246 -19.25 -2.70 30.69
CA PRO A 246 -20.58 -2.18 30.90
C PRO A 246 -20.54 -1.08 31.97
N ILE A 247 -21.39 -0.09 31.81
CA ILE A 247 -21.46 1.05 32.72
C ILE A 247 -22.89 1.29 33.16
N ASN A 248 -23.05 1.52 34.42
CA ASN A 248 -24.33 1.81 35.06
C ASN A 248 -24.38 3.28 35.44
N GLN A 249 -25.57 3.88 35.29
CA GLN A 249 -25.91 5.23 35.67
C GLN A 249 -26.84 5.21 36.88
N TYR A 250 -26.46 5.95 37.91
CA TYR A 250 -27.24 6.06 39.15
C TYR A 250 -27.68 7.51 39.39
N GLY A 251 -28.83 7.70 39.92
CA GLY A 251 -29.36 8.98 40.34
C GLY A 251 -28.80 9.46 41.69
N SER A 252 -29.23 10.62 42.14
CA SER A 252 -28.81 11.23 43.40
C SER A 252 -29.12 10.39 44.66
N ASN A 253 -30.14 9.58 44.59
CA ASN A 253 -30.55 8.63 45.65
C ASN A 253 -29.92 7.22 45.47
N ASN A 254 -28.86 7.10 44.66
CA ASN A 254 -28.16 5.85 44.34
C ASN A 254 -29.04 4.76 43.67
N GLN A 255 -30.22 5.13 43.12
CA GLN A 255 -31.03 4.21 42.34
C GLN A 255 -30.44 4.03 40.92
N LEU A 256 -30.48 2.83 40.39
CA LEU A 256 -30.07 2.53 39.02
C LEU A 256 -31.08 3.16 38.04
N ILE A 257 -30.61 4.09 37.20
CA ILE A 257 -31.40 4.76 36.15
C ILE A 257 -31.18 4.12 34.79
N GLY A 258 -29.96 3.74 34.50
CA GLY A 258 -29.60 3.16 33.21
C GLY A 258 -28.43 2.19 33.30
N ALA A 259 -28.49 1.18 32.45
CA ALA A 259 -27.38 0.23 32.24
C ALA A 259 -27.00 0.23 30.76
N PHE A 260 -25.73 0.46 30.47
CA PHE A 260 -25.23 0.59 29.11
C PHE A 260 -24.08 -0.39 28.85
N TYR A 261 -24.06 -0.90 27.64
CA TYR A 261 -23.05 -1.87 27.20
C TYR A 261 -21.60 -1.33 27.26
N ASN A 262 -21.43 -0.03 27.11
CA ASN A 262 -20.14 0.67 27.27
C ASN A 262 -20.37 2.19 27.37
N VAL A 263 -19.32 2.92 27.76
CA VAL A 263 -19.33 4.39 27.92
C VAL A 263 -19.77 5.11 26.64
N ARG A 264 -19.37 4.62 25.45
CA ARG A 264 -19.71 5.27 24.18
C ARG A 264 -21.21 5.16 23.86
N ARG A 265 -21.83 4.04 24.21
CA ARG A 265 -23.27 3.84 24.02
C ARG A 265 -24.07 4.64 25.01
N ALA A 266 -23.60 4.76 26.27
CA ALA A 266 -24.14 5.67 27.26
C ALA A 266 -24.10 7.12 26.77
N ALA A 267 -22.95 7.60 26.32
CA ALA A 267 -22.76 8.93 25.78
C ALA A 267 -23.70 9.23 24.61
N LYS A 268 -23.83 8.27 23.65
CA LYS A 268 -24.76 8.43 22.51
C LYS A 268 -26.22 8.53 22.94
N GLN A 269 -26.66 7.70 23.90
CA GLN A 269 -28.02 7.69 24.36
C GLN A 269 -28.33 8.92 25.20
N MET A 270 -27.36 9.45 25.94
CA MET A 270 -27.43 10.68 26.70
C MET A 270 -27.19 11.95 25.88
N GLN A 271 -26.94 11.79 24.55
CA GLN A 271 -26.65 12.88 23.62
C GLN A 271 -25.43 13.73 24.03
N PHE A 272 -24.41 13.09 24.60
CA PHE A 272 -23.16 13.75 24.94
C PHE A 272 -22.38 14.09 23.68
N THR A 273 -21.75 15.26 23.69
CA THR A 273 -20.74 15.63 22.68
C THR A 273 -19.50 14.74 22.79
N ASP A 274 -18.66 14.71 21.74
CA ASP A 274 -17.40 13.96 21.78
C ASP A 274 -16.48 14.43 22.94
N PHE A 275 -16.49 15.72 23.24
CA PHE A 275 -15.75 16.28 24.36
C PHE A 275 -16.26 15.75 25.72
N GLU A 276 -17.57 15.72 25.93
CA GLU A 276 -18.20 15.18 27.15
C GLU A 276 -18.02 13.68 27.30
N TYR A 277 -18.03 12.94 26.19
CA TYR A 277 -17.67 11.52 26.17
C TYR A 277 -16.21 11.31 26.65
N ASP A 278 -15.27 12.10 26.13
CA ASP A 278 -13.88 11.99 26.53
C ASP A 278 -13.65 12.43 28.00
N GLN A 279 -14.38 13.43 28.47
CA GLN A 279 -14.37 13.82 29.90
C GLN A 279 -14.86 12.68 30.79
N LEU A 280 -16.04 12.11 30.53
CA LEU A 280 -16.59 10.98 31.31
C LEU A 280 -15.60 9.82 31.35
N ARG A 281 -14.99 9.50 30.22
CA ARG A 281 -14.00 8.44 30.09
C ARG A 281 -12.73 8.69 30.91
N LYS A 282 -12.22 9.93 30.92
CA LYS A 282 -11.10 10.35 31.77
C LYS A 282 -11.43 10.25 33.26
N LEU A 283 -12.57 10.76 33.66
CA LEU A 283 -13.03 10.72 35.05
C LEU A 283 -13.21 9.28 35.56
N LEU A 284 -13.79 8.40 34.78
CA LEU A 284 -13.90 6.98 35.11
C LEU A 284 -12.54 6.29 35.28
N LYS A 285 -11.55 6.69 34.48
CA LYS A 285 -10.20 6.17 34.61
C LYS A 285 -9.51 6.64 35.90
N ILE A 286 -9.67 7.92 36.23
CA ILE A 286 -9.12 8.53 37.46
C ILE A 286 -9.81 7.95 38.70
N GLY A 287 -11.14 7.84 38.67
CA GLY A 287 -11.97 7.33 39.76
C GLY A 287 -11.99 5.79 39.88
N LYS A 288 -11.07 5.07 39.22
CA LYS A 288 -10.99 3.59 39.26
C LYS A 288 -12.33 2.89 38.94
N GLY A 289 -13.09 3.46 38.02
CA GLY A 289 -14.35 2.90 37.55
C GLY A 289 -15.63 3.52 38.14
N ILE A 290 -15.50 4.52 39.02
CA ILE A 290 -16.62 5.26 39.59
C ILE A 290 -16.37 6.75 39.42
N THR A 291 -17.37 7.53 39.02
CA THR A 291 -17.28 8.99 38.94
C THR A 291 -18.64 9.65 38.96
N GLN A 292 -18.67 10.94 39.35
CA GLN A 292 -19.84 11.80 39.14
C GLN A 292 -19.65 12.64 37.87
N PHE A 293 -20.66 12.68 37.04
CA PHE A 293 -20.68 13.45 35.82
C PHE A 293 -22.11 13.85 35.41
N LYS A 294 -22.32 15.13 35.18
CA LYS A 294 -23.63 15.69 34.80
C LYS A 294 -24.79 15.30 35.71
N GLY A 295 -24.58 15.35 37.05
CA GLY A 295 -25.61 15.06 38.05
C GLY A 295 -25.88 13.59 38.30
N TYR A 296 -25.14 12.70 37.64
CA TYR A 296 -25.27 11.25 37.80
C TYR A 296 -23.96 10.62 38.31
N THR A 297 -24.12 9.54 39.08
CA THR A 297 -23.00 8.67 39.42
C THR A 297 -22.88 7.56 38.37
N TRP A 298 -21.71 7.44 37.79
CA TRP A 298 -21.39 6.45 36.80
C TRP A 298 -20.46 5.41 37.40
N LYS A 299 -20.80 4.15 37.23
CA LYS A 299 -20.05 3.03 37.75
C LYS A 299 -19.84 1.98 36.66
N TYR A 300 -18.60 1.45 36.49
CA TYR A 300 -18.46 0.22 35.72
C TYR A 300 -19.23 -0.88 36.42
N ALA A 301 -20.03 -1.63 35.64
CA ALA A 301 -20.68 -2.81 36.18
C ALA A 301 -19.56 -3.81 36.52
N THR A 302 -19.43 -4.15 37.77
CA THR A 302 -18.66 -5.30 38.23
C THR A 302 -19.33 -6.55 37.66
N LEU A 303 -18.60 -7.32 36.86
CA LEU A 303 -19.00 -8.65 36.40
C LEU A 303 -19.07 -9.59 37.58
#